data_f0909c960766211b449d1d909978ab1e
#
_entry.id   f0909c960766211b449d1d909978ab1e
#
_cell.length_a   1.000
_cell.length_b   1.000
_cell.length_c   1.000
_cell.angle_alpha   90.00
_cell.angle_beta   90.00
_cell.angle_gamma   90.00
#
_symmetry.space_group_name_H-M   'P 1'
#
loop_
_entity.id
_entity.type
_entity.pdbx_description
1 polymer ?
#
loop_
_entity_poly.entity_id
_entity_poly.type
_entity_poly.pdbx_seq_one_letter_code
_entity_poly.pdbx_strand_id
1 'polypeptide(L)'
;MNMRKYFLLLAVVTCSLLSFAQTNQMVWNNGRMQYAAPIVNVDSLTFPNEVLESDTLYFILPRSMKHVVHDTIYKDKLVYVRDTIYIHPNALEGAFSVAADKQVTFSKGNLQYTQSTKTWEFANEQYEIIGNANVTNGALADKIDLFGWSANNTTAQWGISTSTDIADYSGDFVDWGKNVGNGNTWRTLSNAEWAYLFQTRTDARSKYGVARINLNTDGSQYMNGLIILPDSWTCPTGISFKSGVASDPGEQYFADYQTFTLSQWQQLEQAGAVFLPVVGYRVGTNMSQVQTMSYYWASKANGTNYAYFIVYDSSNLIPQSDGQRSIAHAVRLVKDL
;
A
#
# COMPACT_ATOMS: atom_id res chain seq x y z
N MET A 1 21.03 -29.11 -46.86
CA MET A 1 20.21 -29.64 -45.73
C MET A 1 20.85 -29.13 -44.43
N ASN A 2 20.42 -27.94 -43.99
CA ASN A 2 21.00 -27.26 -42.83
C ASN A 2 20.26 -27.67 -41.55
N MET A 3 20.94 -28.46 -40.73
CA MET A 3 20.48 -28.76 -39.37
C MET A 3 20.68 -27.51 -38.51
N ARG A 4 19.61 -26.87 -38.12
CA ARG A 4 19.63 -25.84 -37.08
C ARG A 4 19.86 -26.52 -35.74
N LYS A 5 21.01 -26.25 -35.13
CA LYS A 5 21.34 -26.67 -33.77
C LYS A 5 20.50 -25.84 -32.81
N TYR A 6 19.59 -26.49 -32.09
CA TYR A 6 18.93 -25.89 -30.95
C TYR A 6 19.87 -25.94 -29.75
N PHE A 7 20.32 -24.79 -29.25
CA PHE A 7 21.04 -24.71 -28.02
C PHE A 7 20.02 -24.51 -26.88
N LEU A 8 19.96 -25.46 -25.96
CA LEU A 8 19.25 -25.35 -24.70
C LEU A 8 20.18 -24.64 -23.73
N LEU A 9 19.92 -23.37 -23.42
CA LEU A 9 20.67 -22.65 -22.39
C LEU A 9 19.99 -22.89 -21.05
N LEU A 10 20.59 -23.70 -20.20
CA LEU A 10 20.15 -23.93 -18.82
C LEU A 10 20.85 -22.89 -17.94
N ALA A 11 20.20 -21.81 -17.60
CA ALA A 11 20.70 -20.88 -16.60
C ALA A 11 20.24 -21.35 -15.21
N VAL A 12 21.20 -21.83 -14.39
CA VAL A 12 20.95 -22.17 -12.99
C VAL A 12 21.18 -20.90 -12.17
N VAL A 13 20.13 -20.33 -11.64
CA VAL A 13 20.22 -19.23 -10.66
C VAL A 13 20.32 -19.86 -9.29
N THR A 14 21.51 -19.83 -8.69
CA THR A 14 21.70 -20.27 -7.29
C THR A 14 21.45 -19.09 -6.38
N CYS A 15 20.34 -19.15 -5.65
CA CYS A 15 20.05 -18.23 -4.56
C CYS A 15 20.60 -18.81 -3.26
N SER A 16 21.59 -18.15 -2.67
CA SER A 16 22.11 -18.52 -1.36
C SER A 16 21.25 -17.93 -0.26
N LEU A 17 20.18 -18.64 0.13
CA LEU A 17 19.57 -18.49 1.46
C LEU A 17 18.87 -19.79 1.87
N LEU A 18 19.03 -20.12 3.09
CA LEU A 18 18.61 -21.29 3.85
C LEU A 18 17.26 -21.89 3.45
N SER A 19 17.32 -23.16 3.05
CA SER A 19 16.25 -24.16 2.97
C SER A 19 15.03 -23.80 2.10
N PHE A 20 15.07 -24.30 0.94
CA PHE A 20 14.15 -24.73 -0.12
C PHE A 20 14.68 -24.27 -1.48
N ALA A 21 15.53 -25.10 -2.07
CA ALA A 21 15.99 -24.90 -3.44
C ALA A 21 14.80 -25.15 -4.38
N GLN A 22 14.15 -24.09 -4.86
CA GLN A 22 13.34 -24.16 -6.05
C GLN A 22 14.23 -23.82 -7.24
N THR A 23 14.42 -24.82 -8.11
CA THR A 23 15.14 -24.66 -9.39
C THR A 23 14.19 -23.92 -10.34
N ASN A 24 14.48 -22.67 -10.63
CA ASN A 24 13.73 -21.89 -11.60
C ASN A 24 14.24 -22.21 -13.01
N GLN A 25 13.36 -22.66 -13.90
CA GLN A 25 13.68 -22.89 -15.31
C GLN A 25 13.27 -21.69 -16.14
N MET A 26 14.21 -21.13 -16.88
CA MET A 26 13.95 -20.19 -17.96
C MET A 26 13.86 -20.96 -19.27
N VAL A 27 12.77 -20.78 -20.00
CA VAL A 27 12.55 -21.44 -21.29
C VAL A 27 12.56 -20.39 -22.40
N TRP A 28 13.43 -20.61 -23.38
CA TRP A 28 13.50 -19.79 -24.58
C TRP A 28 12.55 -20.35 -25.66
N ASN A 29 11.57 -19.58 -26.08
CA ASN A 29 10.63 -20.00 -27.12
C ASN A 29 10.42 -18.89 -28.16
N ASN A 30 10.72 -19.18 -29.42
CA ASN A 30 10.56 -18.29 -30.59
C ASN A 30 11.18 -16.89 -30.40
N GLY A 31 12.41 -16.81 -29.90
CA GLY A 31 13.08 -15.53 -29.68
C GLY A 31 12.59 -14.74 -28.48
N ARG A 32 11.79 -15.35 -27.60
CA ARG A 32 11.32 -14.76 -26.35
C ARG A 32 11.66 -15.67 -25.18
N MET A 33 12.16 -15.06 -24.10
CA MET A 33 12.37 -15.77 -22.84
C MET A 33 11.07 -15.76 -22.03
N GLN A 34 10.57 -16.94 -21.67
CA GLN A 34 9.42 -17.09 -20.79
C GLN A 34 9.88 -17.66 -19.45
N TYR A 35 9.43 -17.06 -18.39
CA TYR A 35 9.73 -17.45 -17.04
C TYR A 35 8.62 -18.36 -16.50
N ALA A 36 8.97 -19.53 -15.98
CA ALA A 36 7.99 -20.56 -15.59
C ALA A 36 7.69 -20.63 -14.09
N ALA A 37 8.37 -19.85 -13.24
CA ALA A 37 8.14 -19.89 -11.79
C ALA A 37 8.32 -18.51 -11.14
N PRO A 38 7.64 -18.22 -10.00
CA PRO A 38 7.79 -16.94 -9.33
C PRO A 38 9.20 -16.78 -8.75
N ILE A 39 9.85 -15.66 -9.06
CA ILE A 39 11.12 -15.28 -8.43
C ILE A 39 10.78 -14.65 -7.08
N VAL A 40 11.21 -15.30 -6.00
CA VAL A 40 10.95 -14.86 -4.61
C VAL A 40 12.24 -14.25 -4.06
N ASN A 41 12.94 -13.44 -4.43
CA ASN A 41 14.21 -12.79 -4.03
C ASN A 41 15.33 -13.12 -5.04
N VAL A 42 15.62 -12.17 -5.91
CA VAL A 42 16.80 -12.22 -6.80
C VAL A 42 17.72 -11.07 -6.40
N ASP A 43 18.85 -11.41 -5.79
CA ASP A 43 19.87 -10.43 -5.41
C ASP A 43 20.75 -10.01 -6.60
N SER A 44 20.88 -10.87 -7.61
CA SER A 44 21.59 -10.58 -8.85
C SER A 44 21.26 -11.56 -9.97
N LEU A 45 21.27 -11.09 -11.21
CA LEU A 45 21.23 -11.90 -12.44
C LEU A 45 22.58 -11.81 -13.12
N THR A 46 23.26 -12.96 -13.28
CA THR A 46 24.51 -13.05 -14.03
C THR A 46 24.26 -13.76 -15.34
N PHE A 47 24.59 -13.12 -16.45
CA PHE A 47 24.51 -13.71 -17.78
C PHE A 47 25.89 -14.25 -18.21
N PRO A 48 25.98 -15.43 -18.83
CA PRO A 48 27.21 -15.88 -19.44
C PRO A 48 27.62 -14.95 -20.58
N ASN A 49 28.94 -14.78 -20.79
CA ASN A 49 29.53 -13.82 -21.71
C ASN A 49 29.20 -14.05 -23.22
N GLU A 50 28.20 -14.83 -23.56
CA GLU A 50 27.81 -15.05 -24.96
C GLU A 50 26.69 -14.11 -25.36
N VAL A 51 26.97 -13.37 -26.44
CA VAL A 51 26.11 -12.35 -27.04
C VAL A 51 24.81 -12.97 -27.51
N LEU A 52 23.69 -12.53 -26.98
CA LEU A 52 22.35 -12.83 -27.49
C LEU A 52 22.06 -11.86 -28.64
N GLU A 53 21.74 -12.39 -29.83
CA GLU A 53 21.37 -11.60 -31.02
C GLU A 53 19.97 -10.99 -30.99
N SER A 54 19.38 -10.73 -29.83
CA SER A 54 18.05 -10.10 -29.73
C SER A 54 18.11 -8.81 -28.94
N ASP A 55 17.56 -7.76 -29.53
CA ASP A 55 17.65 -6.38 -29.04
C ASP A 55 16.79 -6.06 -27.82
N THR A 56 16.04 -7.01 -27.26
CA THR A 56 15.12 -6.70 -26.13
C THR A 56 14.94 -7.91 -25.22
N LEU A 57 15.27 -7.72 -23.95
CA LEU A 57 15.04 -8.68 -22.87
C LEU A 57 13.78 -8.27 -22.09
N TYR A 58 12.78 -9.14 -22.07
CA TYR A 58 11.55 -8.89 -21.31
C TYR A 58 11.52 -9.72 -20.04
N PHE A 59 11.37 -9.06 -18.88
CA PHE A 59 11.13 -9.70 -17.61
C PHE A 59 9.66 -9.54 -17.24
N ILE A 60 8.97 -10.64 -16.94
CA ILE A 60 7.66 -10.61 -16.32
C ILE A 60 7.90 -10.79 -14.83
N LEU A 61 7.95 -9.67 -14.11
CA LEU A 61 8.08 -9.69 -12.66
C LEU A 61 6.71 -9.96 -11.99
N PRO A 62 6.71 -10.64 -10.83
CA PRO A 62 5.50 -10.75 -10.02
C PRO A 62 4.93 -9.37 -9.68
N ARG A 63 3.62 -9.29 -9.41
CA ARG A 63 2.89 -8.05 -9.14
C ARG A 63 3.53 -7.13 -8.10
N SER A 64 4.28 -7.71 -7.16
CA SER A 64 5.05 -6.99 -6.13
C SER A 64 6.39 -6.40 -6.61
N MET A 65 6.79 -6.64 -7.86
CA MET A 65 8.07 -6.22 -8.44
C MET A 65 7.87 -5.56 -9.81
N LYS A 66 6.82 -4.77 -10.02
CA LYS A 66 6.59 -4.10 -11.29
C LYS A 66 7.47 -2.84 -11.40
N HIS A 67 8.71 -3.01 -11.87
CA HIS A 67 9.42 -1.98 -12.58
C HIS A 67 9.98 -2.55 -13.88
N VAL A 68 9.60 -1.99 -15.01
CA VAL A 68 10.17 -2.35 -16.29
C VAL A 68 11.44 -1.53 -16.45
N VAL A 69 12.59 -2.17 -16.31
CA VAL A 69 13.87 -1.56 -16.68
C VAL A 69 14.00 -1.64 -18.21
N HIS A 70 13.94 -0.52 -18.89
CA HIS A 70 14.31 -0.42 -20.28
C HIS A 70 15.83 -0.24 -20.35
N ASP A 71 16.57 -1.35 -20.46
CA ASP A 71 17.97 -1.30 -20.87
C ASP A 71 18.06 -1.48 -22.38
N THR A 72 18.56 -0.47 -23.05
CA THR A 72 18.94 -0.56 -24.47
C THR A 72 20.40 -1.01 -24.51
N ILE A 73 20.63 -2.26 -24.87
CA ILE A 73 21.99 -2.79 -25.06
C ILE A 73 22.47 -2.35 -26.46
N TYR A 74 23.39 -1.40 -26.51
CA TYR A 74 24.08 -1.05 -27.74
C TYR A 74 25.26 -2.00 -28.00
N LYS A 75 25.36 -2.52 -29.22
CA LYS A 75 26.30 -3.55 -29.65
C LYS A 75 27.78 -3.21 -29.42
N ASP A 76 28.14 -1.96 -29.18
CA ASP A 76 29.53 -1.50 -29.17
C ASP A 76 29.96 -0.77 -27.87
N LYS A 77 29.12 -0.72 -26.86
CA LYS A 77 29.51 -0.06 -25.59
C LYS A 77 28.66 -0.55 -24.43
N LEU A 78 29.25 -1.36 -23.55
CA LEU A 78 28.70 -1.61 -22.21
C LEU A 78 28.77 -0.31 -21.39
N VAL A 79 27.70 0.45 -21.37
CA VAL A 79 27.55 1.56 -20.43
C VAL A 79 26.85 0.98 -19.21
N TYR A 80 27.62 0.71 -18.14
CA TYR A 80 27.06 0.43 -16.83
C TYR A 80 26.45 1.73 -16.30
N VAL A 81 25.17 1.94 -16.53
CA VAL A 81 24.41 2.92 -15.78
C VAL A 81 24.10 2.26 -14.43
N ARG A 82 24.86 2.61 -13.40
CA ARG A 82 24.51 2.27 -12.02
C ARG A 82 23.38 3.21 -11.55
N ASP A 83 22.20 3.04 -12.10
CA ASP A 83 21.00 3.48 -11.42
C ASP A 83 20.67 2.40 -10.41
N THR A 84 20.99 2.67 -9.16
CA THR A 84 20.55 1.81 -8.06
C THR A 84 19.06 2.09 -7.90
N ILE A 85 18.22 1.32 -8.58
CA ILE A 85 16.79 1.34 -8.37
C ILE A 85 16.56 0.72 -7.00
N TYR A 86 16.30 1.56 -6.01
CA TYR A 86 15.84 1.08 -4.70
C TYR A 86 14.40 0.64 -4.86
N ILE A 87 14.17 -0.64 -5.15
CA ILE A 87 12.85 -1.24 -5.08
C ILE A 87 12.49 -1.32 -3.59
N HIS A 88 11.55 -0.49 -3.17
CA HIS A 88 10.96 -0.60 -1.84
C HIS A 88 9.72 -1.50 -1.96
N PRO A 89 9.79 -2.81 -1.67
CA PRO A 89 8.71 -3.76 -1.92
C PRO A 89 7.42 -3.43 -1.15
N ASN A 90 7.51 -2.53 -0.18
CA ASN A 90 6.43 -2.10 0.69
C ASN A 90 5.97 -0.65 0.47
N ALA A 91 6.59 0.09 -0.47
CA ALA A 91 6.21 1.47 -0.82
C ALA A 91 5.52 1.52 -2.18
N LEU A 92 4.57 2.44 -2.32
CA LEU A 92 3.97 2.80 -3.60
C LEU A 92 4.87 3.82 -4.32
N GLU A 93 4.70 3.96 -5.65
CA GLU A 93 5.58 4.82 -6.45
C GLU A 93 5.21 6.31 -6.39
N GLY A 94 3.98 6.63 -6.01
CA GLY A 94 3.50 8.02 -6.01
C GLY A 94 4.22 8.91 -5.00
N ALA A 95 4.55 10.15 -5.41
CA ALA A 95 5.03 11.21 -4.53
C ALA A 95 3.88 12.15 -4.14
N PHE A 96 3.78 12.44 -2.85
CA PHE A 96 2.68 13.21 -2.27
C PHE A 96 3.23 14.32 -1.38
N SER A 97 2.97 15.58 -1.74
CA SER A 97 3.36 16.72 -0.90
C SER A 97 2.53 16.77 0.38
N VAL A 98 3.21 16.81 1.52
CA VAL A 98 2.65 16.87 2.87
C VAL A 98 3.10 18.14 3.64
N ALA A 99 4.01 18.90 3.05
CA ALA A 99 4.38 20.27 3.41
C ALA A 99 4.95 20.96 2.15
N ALA A 100 5.28 22.24 2.24
CA ALA A 100 5.79 23.01 1.09
C ALA A 100 7.07 22.41 0.49
N ASP A 101 7.90 21.84 1.34
CA ASP A 101 9.23 21.28 1.02
C ASP A 101 9.36 19.80 1.37
N LYS A 102 8.23 19.10 1.58
CA LYS A 102 8.24 17.73 2.05
C LYS A 102 7.29 16.85 1.26
N GLN A 103 7.82 15.79 0.70
CA GLN A 103 7.07 14.76 0.00
C GLN A 103 7.25 13.40 0.68
N VAL A 104 6.24 12.55 0.52
CA VAL A 104 6.23 11.18 1.03
C VAL A 104 5.72 10.23 -0.04
N THR A 105 6.05 8.96 0.14
CA THR A 105 5.32 7.86 -0.50
C THR A 105 4.59 7.05 0.56
N PHE A 106 3.47 6.40 0.18
CA PHE A 106 2.66 5.58 1.08
C PHE A 106 3.10 4.12 1.06
N SER A 107 2.82 3.44 2.17
CA SER A 107 2.91 1.98 2.25
C SER A 107 1.95 1.31 1.26
N LYS A 108 2.29 0.10 0.81
CA LYS A 108 1.48 -0.67 -0.15
C LYS A 108 0.07 -1.02 0.35
N GLY A 109 -0.15 -1.03 1.65
CA GLY A 109 -1.42 -1.34 2.29
C GLY A 109 -1.50 -0.79 3.71
N ASN A 110 -2.63 -1.00 4.37
CA ASN A 110 -2.78 -0.68 5.79
C ASN A 110 -1.87 -1.55 6.64
N LEU A 111 -1.42 -1.02 7.77
CA LEU A 111 -0.65 -1.76 8.75
C LEU A 111 -1.48 -2.88 9.35
N GLN A 112 -0.90 -4.06 9.51
CA GLN A 112 -1.48 -5.24 10.11
C GLN A 112 -0.54 -5.81 11.17
N TYR A 113 -1.10 -6.48 12.17
CA TYR A 113 -0.35 -7.16 13.22
C TYR A 113 -0.93 -8.55 13.47
N THR A 114 -0.05 -9.56 13.49
CA THR A 114 -0.39 -10.94 13.85
C THR A 114 0.15 -11.26 15.22
N GLN A 115 -0.75 -11.52 16.20
CA GLN A 115 -0.40 -11.68 17.60
C GLN A 115 0.42 -12.95 17.89
N SER A 116 0.05 -14.08 17.29
CA SER A 116 0.69 -15.38 17.49
C SER A 116 2.17 -15.40 17.08
N THR A 117 2.51 -14.68 16.00
CA THR A 117 3.88 -14.57 15.48
C THR A 117 4.56 -13.27 15.86
N LYS A 118 3.84 -12.31 16.46
CA LYS A 118 4.31 -10.95 16.75
C LYS A 118 4.82 -10.21 15.50
N THR A 119 4.22 -10.48 14.35
CA THR A 119 4.65 -9.96 13.05
C THR A 119 3.85 -8.73 12.67
N TRP A 120 4.58 -7.69 12.26
CA TRP A 120 4.02 -6.48 11.66
C TRP A 120 4.25 -6.52 10.16
N GLU A 121 3.21 -6.25 9.40
CA GLU A 121 3.27 -6.24 7.93
C GLU A 121 2.28 -5.22 7.36
N PHE A 122 2.36 -4.98 6.06
CA PHE A 122 1.33 -4.24 5.35
C PHE A 122 0.41 -5.22 4.64
N ALA A 123 -0.87 -4.88 4.55
CA ALA A 123 -1.81 -5.59 3.69
C ALA A 123 -1.22 -5.75 2.28
N ASN A 124 -1.48 -6.88 1.63
CA ASN A 124 -0.88 -7.18 0.33
C ASN A 124 -1.42 -6.30 -0.78
N GLU A 125 -2.72 -6.01 -0.72
CA GLU A 125 -3.40 -5.11 -1.65
C GLU A 125 -3.93 -3.89 -0.89
N GLN A 126 -4.01 -2.75 -1.56
CA GLN A 126 -4.47 -1.51 -0.92
C GLN A 126 -5.91 -1.58 -0.43
N TYR A 127 -6.74 -2.41 -1.07
CA TYR A 127 -8.15 -2.60 -0.73
C TYR A 127 -8.41 -3.70 0.31
N GLU A 128 -7.38 -4.40 0.77
CA GLU A 128 -7.54 -5.43 1.80
C GLU A 128 -7.77 -4.83 3.18
N ILE A 129 -8.80 -5.34 3.87
CA ILE A 129 -9.10 -5.05 5.28
C ILE A 129 -9.41 -6.34 6.04
N ILE A 130 -9.21 -6.31 7.35
CA ILE A 130 -9.65 -7.39 8.24
C ILE A 130 -11.13 -7.21 8.61
N GLY A 131 -11.59 -5.97 8.69
CA GLY A 131 -12.98 -5.63 8.94
C GLY A 131 -13.51 -6.22 10.24
N ASN A 132 -14.70 -6.84 10.20
CA ASN A 132 -15.31 -7.44 11.38
C ASN A 132 -14.47 -8.56 12.02
N ALA A 133 -13.56 -9.18 11.26
CA ALA A 133 -12.68 -10.23 11.76
C ALA A 133 -11.53 -9.71 12.65
N ASN A 134 -11.41 -8.38 12.90
CA ASN A 134 -10.55 -7.82 13.97
C ASN A 134 -10.92 -8.34 15.35
N VAL A 135 -12.15 -8.84 15.52
CA VAL A 135 -12.66 -9.42 16.76
C VAL A 135 -13.19 -10.83 16.49
N THR A 136 -12.78 -11.76 17.32
CA THR A 136 -13.23 -13.15 17.26
C THR A 136 -13.55 -13.62 18.66
N ASN A 137 -14.76 -14.16 18.87
CA ASN A 137 -15.22 -14.68 20.17
C ASN A 137 -15.09 -13.68 21.33
N GLY A 138 -15.36 -12.39 21.09
CA GLY A 138 -15.30 -11.36 22.11
C GLY A 138 -13.87 -10.96 22.53
N ALA A 139 -12.86 -11.29 21.74
CA ALA A 139 -11.46 -10.91 21.95
C ALA A 139 -10.85 -10.36 20.65
N LEU A 140 -9.65 -9.75 20.72
CA LEU A 140 -8.90 -9.45 19.52
C LEU A 140 -8.60 -10.74 18.74
N ALA A 141 -8.81 -10.68 17.44
CA ALA A 141 -8.40 -11.74 16.54
C ALA A 141 -6.86 -11.87 16.49
N ASP A 142 -6.39 -13.00 16.03
CA ASP A 142 -4.94 -13.20 15.88
C ASP A 142 -4.32 -12.16 14.94
N LYS A 143 -4.97 -11.82 13.83
CA LYS A 143 -4.56 -10.76 12.92
C LYS A 143 -5.52 -9.58 12.99
N ILE A 144 -4.98 -8.37 13.16
CA ILE A 144 -5.73 -7.12 13.30
C ILE A 144 -5.14 -6.00 12.42
N ASP A 145 -5.96 -5.03 12.03
CA ASP A 145 -5.59 -3.81 11.29
C ASP A 145 -6.15 -2.51 11.90
N LEU A 146 -6.77 -2.63 13.10
CA LEU A 146 -7.28 -1.50 13.87
C LEU A 146 -6.61 -1.43 15.24
N PHE A 147 -6.01 -0.29 15.53
CA PHE A 147 -5.19 -0.04 16.71
C PHE A 147 -5.72 1.16 17.49
N GLY A 148 -5.76 1.08 18.83
CA GLY A 148 -5.85 2.29 19.66
C GLY A 148 -4.65 3.19 19.41
N TRP A 149 -4.70 4.47 19.82
CA TRP A 149 -3.58 5.38 19.57
C TRP A 149 -2.32 4.91 20.30
N SER A 150 -1.22 4.75 19.56
CA SER A 150 0.02 4.19 20.11
C SER A 150 0.72 5.20 21.02
N ALA A 151 0.83 4.84 22.29
CA ALA A 151 1.54 5.62 23.29
C ALA A 151 2.62 4.77 23.99
N ASN A 152 3.50 5.42 24.75
CA ASN A 152 4.54 4.74 25.52
C ASN A 152 4.02 4.05 26.79
N ASN A 153 2.72 3.96 26.99
CA ASN A 153 2.08 3.16 28.02
C ASN A 153 2.19 1.67 27.68
N THR A 154 2.60 0.86 28.66
CA THR A 154 2.79 -0.59 28.47
C THR A 154 1.50 -1.40 28.50
N THR A 155 0.40 -0.87 29.05
CA THR A 155 -0.89 -1.57 29.16
C THR A 155 -1.55 -1.77 27.80
N ALA A 156 -1.52 -0.76 26.94
CA ALA A 156 -2.03 -0.83 25.57
C ALA A 156 -0.91 -0.53 24.56
N GLN A 157 0.23 -1.20 24.71
CA GLN A 157 1.38 -0.99 23.84
C GLN A 157 0.98 -1.15 22.37
N TRP A 158 1.39 -0.20 21.54
CA TRP A 158 1.08 -0.12 20.11
C TRP A 158 -0.43 0.00 19.79
N GLY A 159 -1.27 0.25 20.81
CA GLY A 159 -2.72 0.25 20.64
C GLY A 159 -3.35 -1.14 20.47
N ILE A 160 -2.60 -2.21 20.80
CA ILE A 160 -3.08 -3.60 20.74
C ILE A 160 -3.76 -3.93 22.06
N SER A 161 -5.02 -3.53 22.19
CA SER A 161 -5.80 -3.75 23.39
C SER A 161 -7.30 -3.70 23.08
N THR A 162 -8.11 -4.37 23.91
CA THR A 162 -9.57 -4.22 23.97
C THR A 162 -10.01 -3.30 25.08
N SER A 163 -9.09 -2.70 25.84
CA SER A 163 -9.44 -1.75 26.87
C SER A 163 -10.17 -0.54 26.30
N THR A 164 -11.20 -0.09 26.98
CA THR A 164 -11.89 1.17 26.72
C THR A 164 -11.48 2.26 27.69
N ASP A 165 -10.63 1.93 28.68
CA ASP A 165 -10.07 2.91 29.60
C ASP A 165 -9.03 3.77 28.88
N ILE A 166 -9.30 5.06 28.83
CA ILE A 166 -8.42 6.04 28.19
C ILE A 166 -7.05 6.12 28.86
N ALA A 167 -6.95 5.84 30.16
CA ALA A 167 -5.70 5.86 30.89
C ALA A 167 -4.68 4.84 30.37
N ASP A 168 -5.14 3.73 29.82
CA ASP A 168 -4.30 2.70 29.23
C ASP A 168 -3.56 3.17 27.96
N TYR A 169 -4.06 4.22 27.33
CA TYR A 169 -3.49 4.83 26.10
C TYR A 169 -2.80 6.18 26.37
N SER A 170 -2.50 6.46 27.65
CA SER A 170 -1.82 7.69 28.07
C SER A 170 -0.33 7.67 27.68
N GLY A 171 0.27 8.86 27.63
CA GLY A 171 1.70 9.04 27.36
C GLY A 171 1.99 9.65 25.99
N ASP A 172 3.29 9.67 25.64
CA ASP A 172 3.78 10.21 24.39
C ASP A 172 3.58 9.23 23.25
N PHE A 173 3.40 9.77 22.04
CA PHE A 173 3.24 8.97 20.84
C PHE A 173 4.46 8.10 20.56
N VAL A 174 4.22 6.85 20.25
CA VAL A 174 5.24 5.92 19.76
C VAL A 174 4.84 5.46 18.36
N ASP A 175 5.62 5.85 17.37
CA ASP A 175 5.28 5.62 15.96
C ASP A 175 5.29 4.13 15.62
N TRP A 176 4.21 3.63 15.03
CA TRP A 176 4.08 2.25 14.55
C TRP A 176 5.14 1.90 13.49
N GLY A 177 5.66 2.90 12.78
CA GLY A 177 6.72 2.72 11.78
C GLY A 177 7.98 2.05 12.32
N LYS A 178 8.21 2.10 13.65
CA LYS A 178 9.33 1.40 14.30
C LYS A 178 9.25 -0.13 14.18
N ASN A 179 8.07 -0.68 13.91
CA ASN A 179 7.82 -2.12 13.88
C ASN A 179 7.95 -2.72 12.47
N VAL A 180 8.08 -1.91 11.43
CA VAL A 180 8.14 -2.38 10.04
C VAL A 180 9.42 -1.94 9.35
N GLY A 181 9.99 -2.83 8.53
CA GLY A 181 11.24 -2.58 7.80
C GLY A 181 12.47 -2.59 8.71
N ASN A 182 13.60 -2.12 8.19
CA ASN A 182 14.89 -2.10 8.91
C ASN A 182 15.04 -0.86 9.81
N GLY A 183 13.99 -0.51 10.55
CA GLY A 183 13.98 0.57 11.54
C GLY A 183 13.87 1.99 10.95
N ASN A 184 12.93 2.77 11.49
CA ASN A 184 12.80 4.24 11.34
C ASN A 184 12.66 4.82 9.91
N THR A 185 12.37 4.01 8.90
CA THR A 185 12.10 4.52 7.53
C THR A 185 10.62 4.81 7.30
N TRP A 186 9.75 4.22 8.08
CA TRP A 186 8.31 4.40 8.04
C TRP A 186 7.83 5.27 9.20
N ARG A 187 6.80 6.07 8.97
CA ARG A 187 6.19 6.90 9.99
C ARG A 187 4.71 7.15 9.72
N THR A 188 4.01 7.58 10.74
CA THR A 188 2.63 8.06 10.66
C THR A 188 2.61 9.53 10.28
N LEU A 189 1.71 9.95 9.38
CA LEU A 189 1.50 11.37 9.09
C LEU A 189 0.97 12.11 10.32
N SER A 190 1.40 13.35 10.51
CA SER A 190 0.79 14.26 11.48
C SER A 190 -0.56 14.78 10.95
N ASN A 191 -1.37 15.35 11.85
CA ASN A 191 -2.62 16.00 11.45
C ASN A 191 -2.40 17.19 10.49
N ALA A 192 -1.30 17.92 10.63
CA ALA A 192 -0.94 19.02 9.74
C ALA A 192 -0.56 18.50 8.34
N GLU A 193 0.14 17.37 8.25
CA GLU A 193 0.49 16.75 6.98
C GLU A 193 -0.76 16.18 6.27
N TRP A 194 -1.70 15.55 7.00
CA TRP A 194 -2.99 15.15 6.44
C TRP A 194 -3.79 16.35 5.93
N ALA A 195 -3.82 17.46 6.68
CA ALA A 195 -4.48 18.68 6.23
C ALA A 195 -3.81 19.28 4.98
N TYR A 196 -2.48 19.32 4.95
CA TYR A 196 -1.75 19.80 3.78
C TYR A 196 -2.07 18.97 2.52
N LEU A 197 -2.06 17.66 2.66
CA LEU A 197 -2.36 16.71 1.58
C LEU A 197 -3.75 16.94 0.94
N PHE A 198 -4.77 17.25 1.74
CA PHE A 198 -6.15 17.37 1.26
C PHE A 198 -6.63 18.80 1.03
N GLN A 199 -5.94 19.81 1.60
CA GLN A 199 -6.44 21.18 1.61
C GLN A 199 -5.45 22.21 1.04
N THR A 200 -4.14 21.96 1.09
CA THR A 200 -3.13 22.99 0.87
C THR A 200 -2.21 22.75 -0.32
N ARG A 201 -1.81 21.50 -0.58
CA ARG A 201 -0.95 21.19 -1.73
C ARG A 201 -1.57 21.66 -3.03
N THR A 202 -0.76 21.88 -4.06
CA THR A 202 -1.24 22.32 -5.38
C THR A 202 -2.36 21.40 -5.87
N ASP A 203 -3.49 22.00 -6.26
CA ASP A 203 -4.71 21.31 -6.74
C ASP A 203 -5.24 20.23 -5.76
N ALA A 204 -5.04 20.41 -4.46
CA ALA A 204 -5.40 19.44 -3.43
C ALA A 204 -6.81 18.85 -3.61
N ARG A 205 -7.81 19.70 -3.91
CA ARG A 205 -9.21 19.28 -4.06
C ARG A 205 -9.49 18.43 -5.29
N SER A 206 -8.65 18.51 -6.33
CA SER A 206 -8.75 17.67 -7.52
C SER A 206 -7.96 16.37 -7.41
N LYS A 207 -7.20 16.19 -6.32
CA LYS A 207 -6.26 15.07 -6.12
C LYS A 207 -6.75 14.01 -5.13
N TYR A 208 -8.03 13.94 -4.88
CA TYR A 208 -8.67 12.84 -4.15
C TYR A 208 -10.11 12.64 -4.62
N GLY A 209 -10.65 11.47 -4.38
CA GLY A 209 -12.06 11.18 -4.64
C GLY A 209 -12.51 9.91 -3.95
N VAL A 210 -13.74 9.92 -3.40
CA VAL A 210 -14.35 8.71 -2.86
C VAL A 210 -14.75 7.78 -4.00
N ALA A 211 -14.64 6.47 -3.77
CA ALA A 211 -14.89 5.49 -4.81
C ALA A 211 -15.25 4.12 -4.24
N ARG A 212 -15.88 3.31 -5.07
CA ARG A 212 -15.98 1.86 -4.90
C ARG A 212 -15.07 1.16 -5.90
N ILE A 213 -14.39 0.10 -5.45
CA ILE A 213 -13.68 -0.84 -6.33
C ILE A 213 -14.46 -2.16 -6.30
N ASN A 214 -14.96 -2.61 -7.45
CA ASN A 214 -15.51 -3.94 -7.60
C ASN A 214 -14.37 -4.95 -7.74
N LEU A 215 -14.29 -5.90 -6.81
CA LEU A 215 -13.21 -6.89 -6.74
C LEU A 215 -13.49 -8.10 -7.62
N ASN A 216 -14.74 -8.26 -8.04
CA ASN A 216 -15.18 -9.29 -9.00
C ASN A 216 -16.06 -8.66 -10.09
N THR A 217 -16.37 -9.45 -11.12
CA THR A 217 -17.06 -8.97 -12.32
C THR A 217 -18.53 -8.62 -12.09
N ASP A 218 -19.20 -9.26 -11.15
CA ASP A 218 -20.62 -9.03 -10.84
C ASP A 218 -20.84 -7.95 -9.76
N GLY A 219 -19.72 -7.41 -9.18
CA GLY A 219 -19.78 -6.37 -8.15
C GLY A 219 -20.29 -6.85 -6.79
N SER A 220 -20.48 -8.16 -6.59
CA SER A 220 -20.90 -8.71 -5.29
C SER A 220 -19.81 -8.62 -4.22
N GLN A 221 -18.54 -8.60 -4.65
CA GLN A 221 -17.39 -8.29 -3.81
C GLN A 221 -16.86 -6.93 -4.19
N TYR A 222 -16.77 -6.04 -3.23
CA TYR A 222 -16.31 -4.68 -3.43
C TYR A 222 -15.61 -4.11 -2.19
N MET A 223 -14.90 -3.01 -2.39
CA MET A 223 -14.34 -2.19 -1.32
C MET A 223 -14.66 -0.72 -1.58
N ASN A 224 -15.24 -0.07 -0.59
CA ASN A 224 -15.41 1.39 -0.56
C ASN A 224 -14.14 2.04 -0.04
N GLY A 225 -13.80 3.24 -0.52
CA GLY A 225 -12.59 3.92 -0.06
C GLY A 225 -12.41 5.32 -0.61
N LEU A 226 -11.30 5.91 -0.22
CA LEU A 226 -10.81 7.20 -0.68
C LEU A 226 -9.58 6.97 -1.56
N ILE A 227 -9.62 7.43 -2.80
CA ILE A 227 -8.46 7.45 -3.70
C ILE A 227 -7.73 8.77 -3.50
N ILE A 228 -6.41 8.72 -3.36
CA ILE A 228 -5.52 9.89 -3.30
C ILE A 228 -4.58 9.80 -4.49
N LEU A 229 -4.50 10.89 -5.26
CA LEU A 229 -3.66 10.99 -6.45
C LEU A 229 -2.32 11.64 -6.12
N PRO A 230 -1.20 11.19 -6.70
CA PRO A 230 0.11 11.81 -6.49
C PRO A 230 0.18 13.22 -7.07
N ASP A 231 1.25 13.94 -6.74
CA ASP A 231 1.45 15.31 -7.22
C ASP A 231 1.58 15.37 -8.74
N SER A 232 2.31 14.43 -9.33
CA SER A 232 2.46 14.26 -10.78
C SER A 232 1.43 13.25 -11.30
N TRP A 233 0.15 13.63 -11.30
CA TRP A 233 -0.93 12.76 -11.75
C TRP A 233 -1.27 12.94 -13.22
N THR A 234 -1.38 11.83 -13.93
CA THR A 234 -2.02 11.75 -15.25
C THR A 234 -3.01 10.60 -15.25
N CYS A 235 -4.28 10.89 -15.52
CA CYS A 235 -5.31 9.86 -15.56
C CYS A 235 -5.05 8.87 -16.69
N PRO A 236 -5.05 7.55 -16.43
CA PRO A 236 -4.87 6.55 -17.46
C PRO A 236 -5.93 6.67 -18.57
N THR A 237 -5.51 6.42 -19.80
CA THR A 237 -6.40 6.49 -20.97
C THR A 237 -7.60 5.57 -20.83
N GLY A 238 -8.80 6.09 -21.10
CA GLY A 238 -10.05 5.33 -21.02
C GLY A 238 -10.63 5.21 -19.61
N ILE A 239 -10.02 5.85 -18.60
CA ILE A 239 -10.56 5.97 -17.25
C ILE A 239 -10.98 7.41 -17.01
N SER A 240 -12.14 7.61 -16.40
CA SER A 240 -12.58 8.90 -15.88
C SER A 240 -12.49 8.90 -14.37
N PHE A 241 -11.91 9.94 -13.77
CA PHE A 241 -11.81 10.13 -12.33
C PHE A 241 -12.57 11.36 -11.89
N LYS A 242 -13.49 11.19 -10.95
CA LYS A 242 -14.28 12.26 -10.32
C LYS A 242 -13.63 12.60 -8.97
N SER A 243 -13.19 13.84 -8.81
CA SER A 243 -12.55 14.30 -7.57
C SER A 243 -13.57 14.75 -6.52
N GLY A 244 -13.21 14.61 -5.24
CA GLY A 244 -14.01 15.08 -4.11
C GLY A 244 -14.83 13.98 -3.45
N VAL A 245 -15.91 14.40 -2.81
CA VAL A 245 -16.90 13.57 -2.11
C VAL A 245 -18.29 13.80 -2.70
N ALA A 246 -19.20 12.90 -2.44
CA ALA A 246 -20.59 13.03 -2.89
C ALA A 246 -21.25 14.30 -2.31
N SER A 247 -21.81 15.13 -3.17
CA SER A 247 -22.48 16.38 -2.78
C SER A 247 -23.94 16.44 -3.18
N ASP A 248 -24.35 15.59 -4.11
CA ASP A 248 -25.71 15.56 -4.64
C ASP A 248 -26.58 14.54 -3.87
N PRO A 249 -27.89 14.83 -3.66
CA PRO A 249 -28.79 13.91 -2.96
C PRO A 249 -28.92 12.53 -3.60
N GLY A 250 -28.59 12.38 -4.89
CA GLY A 250 -28.57 11.10 -5.62
C GLY A 250 -27.27 10.32 -5.48
N GLU A 251 -26.26 10.84 -4.81
CA GLU A 251 -24.92 10.25 -4.69
C GLU A 251 -24.59 9.90 -3.23
N GLN A 252 -25.54 9.30 -2.51
CA GLN A 252 -25.40 9.06 -1.07
C GLN A 252 -24.40 7.97 -0.71
N TYR A 253 -24.02 7.13 -1.67
CA TYR A 253 -23.12 5.99 -1.45
C TYR A 253 -21.88 6.10 -2.33
N PHE A 254 -20.79 5.47 -1.90
CA PHE A 254 -19.54 5.40 -2.67
C PHE A 254 -19.75 4.91 -4.11
N ALA A 255 -20.68 3.94 -4.29
CA ALA A 255 -20.98 3.39 -5.60
C ALA A 255 -21.64 4.40 -6.55
N ASP A 256 -22.48 5.27 -6.02
CA ASP A 256 -23.21 6.27 -6.80
C ASP A 256 -22.25 7.38 -7.26
N TYR A 257 -21.21 7.65 -6.49
CA TYR A 257 -20.24 8.68 -6.81
C TYR A 257 -19.31 8.26 -7.96
N GLN A 258 -18.58 7.16 -7.79
CA GLN A 258 -17.83 6.49 -8.86
C GLN A 258 -17.48 5.05 -8.48
N THR A 259 -17.49 4.19 -9.48
CA THR A 259 -17.14 2.78 -9.31
C THR A 259 -16.11 2.38 -10.36
N PHE A 260 -15.05 1.71 -9.91
CA PHE A 260 -14.00 1.14 -10.76
C PHE A 260 -14.07 -0.39 -10.73
N THR A 261 -13.81 -1.01 -11.87
CA THR A 261 -13.47 -2.44 -11.90
C THR A 261 -12.09 -2.65 -11.30
N LEU A 262 -11.79 -3.87 -10.89
CA LEU A 262 -10.45 -4.20 -10.38
C LEU A 262 -9.34 -3.88 -11.41
N SER A 263 -9.60 -4.11 -12.71
CA SER A 263 -8.65 -3.77 -13.77
C SER A 263 -8.43 -2.27 -13.92
N GLN A 264 -9.48 -1.45 -13.80
CA GLN A 264 -9.35 0.01 -13.80
C GLN A 264 -8.59 0.50 -12.57
N TRP A 265 -8.91 -0.05 -11.39
CA TRP A 265 -8.17 0.27 -10.17
C TRP A 265 -6.66 -0.03 -10.34
N GLN A 266 -6.31 -1.19 -10.89
CA GLN A 266 -4.92 -1.55 -11.14
C GLN A 266 -4.18 -0.57 -12.06
N GLN A 267 -4.87 0.03 -13.02
CA GLN A 267 -4.29 1.08 -13.85
C GLN A 267 -4.09 2.39 -13.08
N LEU A 268 -5.06 2.78 -12.22
CA LEU A 268 -4.92 3.93 -11.33
C LEU A 268 -3.76 3.74 -10.35
N GLU A 269 -3.64 2.56 -9.75
CA GLU A 269 -2.57 2.20 -8.84
C GLU A 269 -1.20 2.22 -9.53
N GLN A 270 -1.10 1.71 -10.76
CA GLN A 270 0.12 1.78 -11.57
C GLN A 270 0.52 3.22 -11.92
N ALA A 271 -0.44 4.13 -12.00
CA ALA A 271 -0.20 5.55 -12.16
C ALA A 271 0.10 6.27 -10.83
N GLY A 272 0.28 5.53 -9.73
CA GLY A 272 0.69 6.02 -8.42
C GLY A 272 -0.46 6.37 -7.47
N ALA A 273 -1.71 6.05 -7.80
CA ALA A 273 -2.82 6.31 -6.89
C ALA A 273 -2.75 5.48 -5.61
N VAL A 274 -3.12 6.09 -4.49
CA VAL A 274 -3.27 5.44 -3.19
C VAL A 274 -4.76 5.21 -2.91
N PHE A 275 -5.10 4.02 -2.40
CA PHE A 275 -6.43 3.72 -1.91
C PHE A 275 -6.42 3.53 -0.40
N LEU A 276 -7.21 4.31 0.30
CA LEU A 276 -7.52 4.12 1.71
C LEU A 276 -8.88 3.41 1.78
N PRO A 277 -8.95 2.13 2.18
CA PRO A 277 -10.21 1.40 2.26
C PRO A 277 -11.06 1.85 3.47
N VAL A 278 -12.38 1.67 3.38
CA VAL A 278 -13.31 1.97 4.46
C VAL A 278 -13.30 0.82 5.48
N VAL A 279 -12.52 0.98 6.53
CA VAL A 279 -12.25 -0.06 7.54
C VAL A 279 -13.21 -0.03 8.74
N GLY A 280 -13.93 1.08 8.97
CA GLY A 280 -14.68 1.28 10.19
C GLY A 280 -13.80 1.65 11.38
N TYR A 281 -14.26 1.33 12.59
CA TYR A 281 -13.52 1.48 13.85
C TYR A 281 -13.92 0.40 14.84
N ARG A 282 -13.13 0.26 15.93
CA ARG A 282 -13.40 -0.69 17.01
C ARG A 282 -13.40 0.02 18.37
N VAL A 283 -14.40 -0.27 19.19
CA VAL A 283 -14.45 0.15 20.62
C VAL A 283 -14.49 -1.11 21.48
N GLY A 284 -13.47 -1.34 22.26
CA GLY A 284 -13.34 -2.60 22.98
C GLY A 284 -13.33 -3.79 22.00
N THR A 285 -14.37 -4.61 22.05
CA THR A 285 -14.61 -5.75 21.16
C THR A 285 -15.75 -5.51 20.16
N ASN A 286 -16.23 -4.28 20.03
CA ASN A 286 -17.33 -3.96 19.12
C ASN A 286 -16.81 -3.27 17.86
N MET A 287 -17.03 -3.89 16.71
CA MET A 287 -16.79 -3.31 15.39
C MET A 287 -17.96 -2.42 14.95
N SER A 288 -17.67 -1.32 14.28
CA SER A 288 -18.69 -0.41 13.77
C SER A 288 -18.24 0.24 12.46
N GLN A 289 -19.21 0.67 11.64
CA GLN A 289 -19.03 1.47 10.41
C GLN A 289 -18.17 0.81 9.32
N VAL A 290 -17.92 -0.49 9.37
CA VAL A 290 -17.20 -1.21 8.30
C VAL A 290 -17.92 -0.99 6.97
N GLN A 291 -17.17 -0.61 5.92
CA GLN A 291 -17.67 -0.24 4.59
C GLN A 291 -18.55 1.03 4.52
N THR A 292 -18.72 1.75 5.64
CA THR A 292 -19.55 2.97 5.69
C THR A 292 -18.70 4.22 5.96
N MET A 293 -17.81 4.18 6.95
CA MET A 293 -16.97 5.31 7.36
C MET A 293 -15.59 4.81 7.74
N SER A 294 -14.57 5.60 7.53
CA SER A 294 -13.19 5.22 7.86
C SER A 294 -12.45 6.28 8.64
N TYR A 295 -11.50 5.81 9.43
CA TYR A 295 -10.68 6.60 10.33
C TYR A 295 -9.23 6.14 10.23
N TYR A 296 -8.30 7.09 10.02
CA TYR A 296 -6.86 6.82 9.98
C TYR A 296 -6.12 7.72 10.94
N TRP A 297 -5.40 7.12 11.88
CA TRP A 297 -4.66 7.86 12.90
C TRP A 297 -3.65 8.84 12.31
N ALA A 298 -3.50 9.97 13.00
CA ALA A 298 -2.35 10.85 12.89
C ALA A 298 -1.41 10.66 14.10
N SER A 299 -0.15 11.09 13.93
CA SER A 299 0.88 10.98 14.98
C SER A 299 0.75 12.04 16.09
N LYS A 300 -0.23 12.93 16.02
CA LYS A 300 -0.38 14.07 16.94
C LYS A 300 -1.47 13.84 17.97
N ALA A 301 -1.09 14.00 19.24
CA ALA A 301 -2.03 14.07 20.35
C ALA A 301 -2.86 15.35 20.32
N ASN A 302 -4.10 15.29 20.80
CA ASN A 302 -4.93 16.43 21.17
C ASN A 302 -5.24 16.37 22.67
N GLY A 303 -4.40 16.98 23.47
CA GLY A 303 -4.43 16.84 24.94
C GLY A 303 -4.02 15.45 25.41
N THR A 304 -4.48 15.06 26.60
CA THR A 304 -4.07 13.81 27.27
C THR A 304 -4.89 12.61 26.81
N ASN A 305 -6.15 12.81 26.43
CA ASN A 305 -7.13 11.74 26.21
C ASN A 305 -7.48 11.53 24.74
N TYR A 306 -7.17 12.51 23.87
CA TYR A 306 -7.55 12.52 22.47
C TYR A 306 -6.33 12.52 21.58
N ALA A 307 -6.52 12.06 20.33
CA ALA A 307 -5.53 12.16 19.28
C ALA A 307 -6.21 12.48 17.94
N TYR A 308 -5.48 13.08 17.04
CA TYR A 308 -5.99 13.44 15.73
C TYR A 308 -6.03 12.24 14.77
N PHE A 309 -7.00 12.28 13.85
CA PHE A 309 -7.15 11.35 12.74
C PHE A 309 -7.82 12.05 11.55
N ILE A 310 -7.74 11.45 10.38
CA ILE A 310 -8.66 11.78 9.29
C ILE A 310 -9.88 10.89 9.41
N VAL A 311 -11.04 11.44 9.05
CA VAL A 311 -12.29 10.69 8.92
C VAL A 311 -12.95 11.02 7.60
N TYR A 312 -13.52 10.01 6.95
CA TYR A 312 -14.28 10.19 5.73
C TYR A 312 -15.38 9.13 5.58
N ASP A 313 -16.43 9.53 4.88
CA ASP A 313 -17.48 8.68 4.33
C ASP A 313 -17.71 9.04 2.84
N SER A 314 -18.82 8.62 2.25
CA SER A 314 -19.14 8.96 0.85
C SER A 314 -19.31 10.47 0.61
N SER A 315 -19.70 11.24 1.63
CA SER A 315 -20.11 12.65 1.49
C SER A 315 -19.22 13.63 2.24
N ASN A 316 -18.32 13.13 3.07
CA ASN A 316 -17.49 13.96 3.94
C ASN A 316 -16.03 13.50 3.93
N LEU A 317 -15.12 14.46 4.02
CA LEU A 317 -13.70 14.24 4.32
C LEU A 317 -13.24 15.33 5.29
N ILE A 318 -12.84 14.93 6.50
CA ILE A 318 -12.35 15.81 7.55
C ILE A 318 -10.92 15.41 7.88
N PRO A 319 -9.92 16.16 7.40
CA PRO A 319 -8.49 15.79 7.57
C PRO A 319 -7.93 16.01 8.98
N GLN A 320 -8.63 16.73 9.82
CA GLN A 320 -8.20 17.07 11.19
C GLN A 320 -9.35 16.91 12.19
N SER A 321 -9.88 15.71 12.28
CA SER A 321 -10.78 15.32 13.36
C SER A 321 -9.98 14.74 14.51
N ASP A 322 -10.60 14.62 15.69
CA ASP A 322 -9.99 14.02 16.86
C ASP A 322 -10.99 13.16 17.64
N GLY A 323 -10.47 12.27 18.45
CA GLY A 323 -11.27 11.39 19.30
C GLY A 323 -10.44 10.65 20.33
N GLN A 324 -11.15 9.88 21.15
CA GLN A 324 -10.53 9.15 22.25
C GLN A 324 -9.47 8.17 21.76
N ARG A 325 -8.31 8.15 22.42
CA ARG A 325 -7.17 7.29 22.09
C ARG A 325 -7.48 5.80 22.21
N SER A 326 -8.50 5.41 22.99
CA SER A 326 -8.94 4.03 23.19
C SER A 326 -9.79 3.47 22.03
N ILE A 327 -10.31 4.33 21.16
CA ILE A 327 -11.00 3.89 19.94
C ILE A 327 -9.95 3.42 18.92
N ALA A 328 -10.15 2.24 18.36
CA ALA A 328 -9.16 1.70 17.43
C ALA A 328 -9.49 2.10 15.98
N HIS A 329 -8.50 2.66 15.28
CA HIS A 329 -8.55 3.12 13.90
C HIS A 329 -7.44 2.46 13.07
N ALA A 330 -7.53 2.60 11.76
CA ALA A 330 -6.50 2.15 10.84
C ALA A 330 -5.23 3.00 10.92
N VAL A 331 -4.14 2.41 10.47
CA VAL A 331 -2.84 3.05 10.30
C VAL A 331 -2.35 2.87 8.88
N ARG A 332 -2.06 3.96 8.18
CA ARG A 332 -1.40 3.99 6.88
C ARG A 332 -0.09 4.73 7.02
N LEU A 333 1.00 4.01 6.89
CA LEU A 333 2.33 4.57 7.04
C LEU A 333 2.83 5.20 5.75
N VAL A 334 3.77 6.14 5.92
CA VAL A 334 4.47 6.81 4.83
C VAL A 334 5.98 6.75 5.05
N LYS A 335 6.71 7.02 3.97
CA LYS A 335 8.14 7.18 3.96
C LYS A 335 8.49 8.52 3.33
N ASP A 336 9.41 9.28 3.92
CA ASP A 336 9.92 10.53 3.36
C ASP A 336 10.74 10.24 2.08
N LEU A 337 10.59 11.12 1.08
CA LEU A 337 11.29 11.06 -0.22
C LEU A 337 12.47 12.02 -0.23
#